data_8528f91aa4483d41d0f87e2597f2de3c
#
_entry.id   8528f91aa4483d41d0f87e2597f2de3c
#
_cell.length_a   1.000
_cell.length_b   1.000
_cell.length_c   1.000
_cell.angle_alpha   90.00
_cell.angle_beta   90.00
_cell.angle_gamma   90.00
#
_symmetry.space_group_name_H-M   'P 1'
#
loop_
_entity.id
_entity.type
_entity.pdbx_description
1 polymer ?
#
loop_
_entity_poly.entity_id
_entity_poly.type
_entity_poly.pdbx_seq_one_letter_code
_entity_poly.pdbx_strand_id
1 'polypeptide(L)'
;MNEFKDMLLGIDLKAELVGVLHTINDGLADAVQCDELRVLYGRDYIQEEILGLKFKISPFSFFQTNTKGAEVLYSIARDFIGDYNDKVVFDLYSGTGSIGQVMAGAAKKVYGIEIVEEAVVAANENAKLNGLTNCEFIAGDVAKVVKDLKDKPDLIIVDPPRPGIHKDAIRDICGFGAKEIVYISCNPKSLVVDLVDFKGYGYEIKMVKCMDMFPNTPHCETVVKLIRE
;
A
#
# COMPACT_ATOMS: atom_id res chain seq x y z
N MET A 1 -13.30 17.90 27.57
CA MET A 1 -13.02 17.75 26.13
C MET A 1 -13.21 19.07 25.37
N ASN A 2 -14.29 19.83 25.60
CA ASN A 2 -14.48 21.12 24.89
C ASN A 2 -13.39 22.14 25.21
N GLU A 3 -13.02 22.31 26.48
CA GLU A 3 -11.94 23.22 26.89
C GLU A 3 -10.59 22.83 26.24
N PHE A 4 -10.30 21.55 26.13
CA PHE A 4 -9.09 21.07 25.47
C PHE A 4 -9.11 21.35 23.96
N LYS A 5 -10.25 21.12 23.30
CA LYS A 5 -10.44 21.48 21.88
C LYS A 5 -10.23 23.00 21.68
N ASP A 6 -10.87 23.83 22.54
CA ASP A 6 -10.79 25.29 22.42
C ASP A 6 -9.35 25.80 22.67
N MET A 7 -8.61 25.14 23.57
CA MET A 7 -7.18 25.39 23.76
C MET A 7 -6.38 25.08 22.50
N LEU A 8 -6.61 23.92 21.86
CA LEU A 8 -5.93 23.54 20.61
C LEU A 8 -6.22 24.51 19.48
N LEU A 9 -7.47 24.98 19.36
CA LEU A 9 -7.87 25.95 18.35
C LEU A 9 -7.26 27.35 18.57
N GLY A 10 -6.84 27.66 19.79
CA GLY A 10 -6.17 28.89 20.15
C GLY A 10 -4.66 28.92 19.98
N ILE A 11 -4.04 27.76 19.61
CA ILE A 11 -2.58 27.69 19.42
C ILE A 11 -2.23 28.24 18.02
N ASP A 12 -1.24 29.12 17.98
CA ASP A 12 -0.63 29.58 16.72
C ASP A 12 0.26 28.46 16.15
N LEU A 13 -0.29 27.67 15.24
CA LEU A 13 0.40 26.58 14.57
C LEU A 13 0.99 27.04 13.25
N LYS A 14 2.20 26.57 12.90
CA LYS A 14 2.78 26.76 11.56
C LYS A 14 2.10 25.88 10.47
N ALA A 15 0.94 25.32 10.79
CA ALA A 15 0.15 24.42 9.94
C ALA A 15 -1.34 24.67 10.20
N GLU A 16 -2.18 24.29 9.24
CA GLU A 16 -3.63 24.35 9.39
C GLU A 16 -4.12 23.18 10.27
N LEU A 17 -4.85 23.48 11.33
CA LEU A 17 -5.56 22.48 12.14
C LEU A 17 -6.87 22.11 11.44
N VAL A 18 -6.90 21.01 10.71
CA VAL A 18 -8.04 20.60 9.89
C VAL A 18 -9.09 19.78 10.64
N GLY A 19 -8.71 19.21 11.78
CA GLY A 19 -9.64 18.41 12.60
C GLY A 19 -9.11 18.16 14.00
N VAL A 20 -10.03 17.96 14.94
CA VAL A 20 -9.75 17.46 16.29
C VAL A 20 -10.65 16.26 16.52
N LEU A 21 -10.06 15.11 16.75
CA LEU A 21 -10.74 13.85 16.91
C LEU A 21 -10.52 13.28 18.32
N HIS A 22 -11.53 12.66 18.86
CA HIS A 22 -11.46 11.90 20.11
C HIS A 22 -11.83 10.45 19.83
N THR A 23 -10.87 9.56 20.00
CA THR A 23 -11.08 8.13 19.91
C THR A 23 -11.26 7.54 21.30
N ILE A 24 -12.21 6.65 21.46
CA ILE A 24 -12.41 5.82 22.64
C ILE A 24 -12.02 4.40 22.26
N ASN A 25 -11.14 3.79 23.04
CA ASN A 25 -10.71 2.42 22.86
C ASN A 25 -10.52 1.79 24.23
N ASP A 26 -11.41 0.89 24.61
CA ASP A 26 -11.35 0.11 25.85
C ASP A 26 -10.77 -1.30 25.62
N GLY A 27 -10.28 -1.58 24.41
CA GLY A 27 -9.65 -2.84 24.05
C GLY A 27 -8.32 -3.06 24.77
N LEU A 28 -8.03 -4.32 25.14
CA LEU A 28 -6.77 -4.72 25.77
C LEU A 28 -5.62 -4.90 24.76
N ALA A 29 -5.93 -4.95 23.48
CA ALA A 29 -4.95 -5.13 22.41
C ALA A 29 -4.34 -3.79 22.01
N ASP A 30 -3.04 -3.79 21.74
CA ASP A 30 -2.29 -2.64 21.22
C ASP A 30 -2.54 -2.51 19.70
N ALA A 31 -3.82 -2.34 19.33
CA ALA A 31 -4.28 -2.27 17.95
C ALA A 31 -4.79 -0.86 17.61
N VAL A 32 -4.56 -0.44 16.37
CA VAL A 32 -5.09 0.83 15.83
C VAL A 32 -6.57 0.64 15.49
N GLN A 33 -7.38 0.51 16.54
CA GLN A 33 -8.84 0.35 16.46
C GLN A 33 -9.49 1.31 17.45
N CYS A 34 -10.74 1.67 17.24
CA CYS A 34 -11.51 2.41 18.21
C CYS A 34 -12.94 1.86 18.32
N ASP A 35 -13.49 1.90 19.55
CA ASP A 35 -14.89 1.57 19.78
C ASP A 35 -15.80 2.72 19.36
N GLU A 36 -15.32 3.95 19.48
CA GLU A 36 -16.05 5.15 19.09
C GLU A 36 -15.08 6.24 18.61
N LEU A 37 -15.41 6.90 17.50
CA LEU A 37 -14.75 8.09 16.98
C LEU A 37 -15.68 9.30 17.10
N ARG A 38 -15.26 10.35 17.80
CA ARG A 38 -15.97 11.62 17.92
C ARG A 38 -15.21 12.72 17.22
N VAL A 39 -15.83 13.35 16.24
CA VAL A 39 -15.29 14.56 15.59
C VAL A 39 -15.65 15.76 16.47
N LEU A 40 -14.66 16.36 17.14
CA LEU A 40 -14.85 17.53 18.00
C LEU A 40 -14.78 18.83 17.21
N TYR A 41 -14.04 18.84 16.10
CA TYR A 41 -13.88 19.98 15.19
C TYR A 41 -13.45 19.50 13.82
N GLY A 42 -13.88 20.20 12.75
CA GLY A 42 -13.41 20.05 11.40
C GLY A 42 -13.73 18.68 10.78
N ARG A 43 -12.76 18.10 10.10
CA ARG A 43 -12.91 16.85 9.35
C ARG A 43 -12.13 15.70 9.99
N ASP A 44 -12.54 14.47 9.69
CA ASP A 44 -11.95 13.23 10.19
C ASP A 44 -10.89 12.61 9.25
N TYR A 45 -10.33 13.41 8.35
CA TYR A 45 -9.31 12.98 7.42
C TYR A 45 -8.29 14.09 7.13
N ILE A 46 -7.10 13.68 6.72
CA ILE A 46 -6.11 14.56 6.10
C ILE A 46 -5.99 14.24 4.60
N GLN A 47 -5.35 15.14 3.86
CA GLN A 47 -5.04 14.94 2.45
C GLN A 47 -3.53 15.00 2.26
N GLU A 48 -3.02 14.04 1.50
CA GLU A 48 -1.63 13.99 1.06
C GLU A 48 -1.57 13.85 -0.46
N GLU A 49 -0.43 14.21 -1.04
CA GLU A 49 -0.17 14.08 -2.46
C GLU A 49 1.11 13.26 -2.68
N ILE A 50 1.03 12.20 -3.49
CA ILE A 50 2.16 11.36 -3.90
C ILE A 50 2.18 11.32 -5.42
N LEU A 51 3.28 11.78 -6.03
CA LEU A 51 3.50 11.76 -7.48
C LEU A 51 2.34 12.37 -8.28
N GLY A 52 1.73 13.44 -7.75
CA GLY A 52 0.61 14.15 -8.36
C GLY A 52 -0.77 13.53 -8.10
N LEU A 53 -0.85 12.41 -7.40
CA LEU A 53 -2.10 11.79 -6.98
C LEU A 53 -2.47 12.22 -5.56
N LYS A 54 -3.74 12.53 -5.35
CA LYS A 54 -4.28 12.97 -4.05
C LYS A 54 -4.88 11.79 -3.31
N PHE A 55 -4.58 11.71 -2.02
CA PHE A 55 -5.08 10.66 -1.13
C PHE A 55 -5.79 11.28 0.07
N LYS A 56 -7.02 10.86 0.28
CA LYS A 56 -7.77 11.09 1.51
C LYS A 56 -7.39 9.99 2.50
N ILE A 57 -6.85 10.37 3.66
CA ILE A 57 -6.33 9.45 4.67
C ILE A 57 -7.16 9.59 5.93
N SER A 58 -7.83 8.51 6.32
CA SER A 58 -8.57 8.45 7.59
C SER A 58 -7.65 8.11 8.76
N PRO A 59 -8.08 8.35 10.03
CA PRO A 59 -7.24 8.13 11.22
C PRO A 59 -6.74 6.70 11.39
N PHE A 60 -7.47 5.72 10.86
CA PHE A 60 -7.15 4.30 11.01
C PHE A 60 -6.61 3.65 9.73
N SER A 61 -6.47 4.44 8.65
CA SER A 61 -5.86 3.96 7.41
C SER A 61 -4.34 3.94 7.54
N PHE A 62 -3.72 2.85 7.09
CA PHE A 62 -2.27 2.87 6.89
C PHE A 62 -1.93 3.77 5.69
N PHE A 63 -0.97 4.65 5.90
CA PHE A 63 -0.37 5.47 4.84
C PHE A 63 1.10 5.71 5.18
N GLN A 64 1.97 5.80 4.17
CA GLN A 64 3.40 6.06 4.38
C GLN A 64 3.61 7.44 5.01
N THR A 65 4.16 7.48 6.22
CA THR A 65 4.30 8.71 7.02
C THR A 65 5.35 9.67 6.46
N ASN A 66 6.33 9.19 5.70
CA ASN A 66 7.27 9.99 4.95
C ASN A 66 6.82 10.07 3.48
N THR A 67 5.98 11.04 3.16
CA THR A 67 5.41 11.23 1.81
C THR A 67 6.49 11.35 0.73
N LYS A 68 7.55 12.13 0.97
CA LYS A 68 8.66 12.28 0.01
C LYS A 68 9.46 10.99 -0.16
N GLY A 69 9.65 10.24 0.92
CA GLY A 69 10.24 8.91 0.86
C GLY A 69 9.36 7.95 0.06
N ALA A 70 8.04 8.00 0.26
CA ALA A 70 7.09 7.19 -0.51
C ALA A 70 7.13 7.50 -2.01
N GLU A 71 7.25 8.78 -2.40
CA GLU A 71 7.43 9.16 -3.81
C GLU A 71 8.68 8.53 -4.43
N VAL A 72 9.80 8.50 -3.69
CA VAL A 72 11.03 7.85 -4.15
C VAL A 72 10.84 6.34 -4.25
N LEU A 73 10.26 5.70 -3.22
CA LEU A 73 10.01 4.26 -3.19
C LEU A 73 9.13 3.82 -4.36
N TYR A 74 8.01 4.52 -4.58
CA TYR A 74 7.07 4.18 -5.65
C TYR A 74 7.63 4.51 -7.03
N SER A 75 8.50 5.53 -7.16
CA SER A 75 9.23 5.79 -8.40
C SER A 75 10.21 4.65 -8.72
N ILE A 76 10.92 4.12 -7.72
CA ILE A 76 11.79 2.94 -7.91
C ILE A 76 10.97 1.74 -8.38
N ALA A 77 9.83 1.47 -7.74
CA ALA A 77 8.95 0.38 -8.15
C ALA A 77 8.45 0.57 -9.59
N ARG A 78 8.03 1.77 -9.94
CA ARG A 78 7.59 2.13 -11.30
C ARG A 78 8.70 1.97 -12.33
N ASP A 79 9.92 2.40 -12.02
CA ASP A 79 11.09 2.23 -12.90
C ASP A 79 11.41 0.74 -13.12
N PHE A 80 11.21 -0.11 -12.09
CA PHE A 80 11.40 -1.55 -12.21
C PHE A 80 10.33 -2.21 -13.07
N ILE A 81 9.11 -1.69 -13.05
CA ILE A 81 8.04 -2.13 -13.92
C ILE A 81 8.34 -1.78 -15.37
N GLY A 82 8.75 -0.55 -15.64
CA GLY A 82 8.97 -0.04 -16.99
C GLY A 82 7.65 0.35 -17.69
N ASP A 83 7.55 0.12 -19.01
CA ASP A 83 6.35 0.41 -19.79
C ASP A 83 5.40 -0.80 -19.82
N TYR A 84 4.22 -0.61 -19.26
CA TYR A 84 3.18 -1.64 -19.10
C TYR A 84 1.81 -1.22 -19.64
N ASN A 85 1.78 -0.27 -20.57
CA ASN A 85 0.54 0.32 -21.11
C ASN A 85 -0.49 -0.72 -21.60
N ASP A 86 -0.05 -1.89 -22.05
CA ASP A 86 -0.91 -2.97 -22.55
C ASP A 86 -1.13 -4.09 -21.54
N LYS A 87 -0.56 -4.00 -20.33
CA LYS A 87 -0.48 -5.11 -19.37
C LYS A 87 -1.37 -4.93 -18.16
N VAL A 88 -1.75 -6.07 -17.59
CA VAL A 88 -2.53 -6.17 -16.35
C VAL A 88 -1.59 -6.31 -15.17
N VAL A 89 -1.76 -5.45 -14.17
CA VAL A 89 -0.97 -5.44 -12.94
C VAL A 89 -1.86 -5.84 -11.77
N PHE A 90 -1.39 -6.77 -10.94
CA PHE A 90 -2.02 -7.09 -9.66
C PHE A 90 -1.18 -6.48 -8.52
N ASP A 91 -1.80 -5.66 -7.69
CA ASP A 91 -1.24 -5.07 -6.47
C ASP A 91 -1.80 -5.86 -5.28
N LEU A 92 -1.00 -6.77 -4.75
CA LEU A 92 -1.40 -7.66 -3.66
C LEU A 92 -0.98 -7.06 -2.32
N TYR A 93 -1.87 -7.13 -1.34
CA TYR A 93 -1.75 -6.41 -0.05
C TYR A 93 -1.81 -4.90 -0.26
N SER A 94 -2.75 -4.46 -1.11
CA SER A 94 -2.78 -3.11 -1.68
C SER A 94 -3.08 -2.00 -0.66
N GLY A 95 -3.55 -2.33 0.56
CA GLY A 95 -3.92 -1.35 1.57
C GLY A 95 -4.91 -0.32 1.01
N THR A 96 -4.59 0.97 1.18
CA THR A 96 -5.39 2.08 0.62
C THR A 96 -5.12 2.35 -0.86
N GLY A 97 -4.44 1.45 -1.56
CA GLY A 97 -4.27 1.45 -3.00
C GLY A 97 -3.26 2.48 -3.53
N SER A 98 -2.37 2.98 -2.69
CA SER A 98 -1.43 4.04 -3.12
C SER A 98 -0.47 3.56 -4.20
N ILE A 99 0.09 2.36 -4.06
CA ILE A 99 1.01 1.78 -5.05
C ILE A 99 0.27 1.50 -6.35
N GLY A 100 -0.86 0.77 -6.29
CA GLY A 100 -1.66 0.45 -7.47
C GLY A 100 -2.10 1.68 -8.26
N GLN A 101 -2.50 2.76 -7.58
CA GLN A 101 -2.88 4.01 -8.25
C GLN A 101 -1.69 4.69 -8.93
N VAL A 102 -0.51 4.71 -8.31
CA VAL A 102 0.71 5.24 -8.95
C VAL A 102 1.08 4.44 -10.20
N MET A 103 0.85 3.12 -10.19
CA MET A 103 1.13 2.24 -11.33
C MET A 103 0.08 2.36 -12.45
N ALA A 104 -1.12 2.85 -12.15
CA ALA A 104 -2.20 2.97 -13.12
C ALA A 104 -1.83 3.82 -14.34
N GLY A 105 -0.98 4.83 -14.17
CA GLY A 105 -0.49 5.66 -15.27
C GLY A 105 0.38 4.93 -16.30
N ALA A 106 0.88 3.73 -15.96
CA ALA A 106 1.76 2.90 -16.80
C ALA A 106 1.18 1.52 -17.08
N ALA A 107 -0.09 1.26 -16.77
CA ALA A 107 -0.73 -0.04 -16.90
C ALA A 107 -2.05 0.06 -17.67
N LYS A 108 -2.41 -1.00 -18.40
CA LYS A 108 -3.74 -1.15 -18.99
C LYS A 108 -4.82 -1.23 -17.93
N LYS A 109 -4.60 -2.05 -16.93
CA LYS A 109 -5.49 -2.23 -15.79
C LYS A 109 -4.71 -2.63 -14.54
N VAL A 110 -5.16 -2.14 -13.40
CA VAL A 110 -4.64 -2.49 -12.08
C VAL A 110 -5.76 -3.09 -11.25
N TYR A 111 -5.51 -4.26 -10.68
CA TYR A 111 -6.34 -4.87 -9.64
C TYR A 111 -5.60 -4.82 -8.32
N GLY A 112 -6.13 -4.07 -7.35
CA GLY A 112 -5.64 -4.08 -5.98
C GLY A 112 -6.44 -5.07 -5.14
N ILE A 113 -5.77 -5.93 -4.39
CA ILE A 113 -6.42 -6.93 -3.55
C ILE A 113 -5.96 -6.76 -2.11
N GLU A 114 -6.92 -6.55 -1.22
CA GLU A 114 -6.68 -6.27 0.19
C GLU A 114 -7.76 -6.97 1.04
N ILE A 115 -7.37 -7.50 2.19
CA ILE A 115 -8.30 -8.21 3.07
C ILE A 115 -9.15 -7.26 3.92
N VAL A 116 -8.65 -6.06 4.19
CA VAL A 116 -9.34 -5.04 5.02
C VAL A 116 -10.32 -4.25 4.17
N GLU A 117 -11.62 -4.48 4.37
CA GLU A 117 -12.69 -3.88 3.56
C GLU A 117 -12.67 -2.35 3.60
N GLU A 118 -12.42 -1.73 4.76
CA GLU A 118 -12.33 -0.28 4.91
C GLU A 118 -11.20 0.32 4.08
N ALA A 119 -10.06 -0.38 3.99
CA ALA A 119 -8.93 0.06 3.16
C ALA A 119 -9.30 0.01 1.67
N VAL A 120 -10.04 -1.01 1.24
CA VAL A 120 -10.53 -1.14 -0.14
C VAL A 120 -11.54 -0.05 -0.50
N VAL A 121 -12.44 0.29 0.42
CA VAL A 121 -13.36 1.42 0.23
C VAL A 121 -12.57 2.72 0.03
N ALA A 122 -11.60 3.00 0.90
CA ALA A 122 -10.74 4.18 0.78
C ALA A 122 -9.93 4.18 -0.53
N ALA A 123 -9.40 3.03 -0.95
CA ALA A 123 -8.68 2.88 -2.21
C ALA A 123 -9.54 3.23 -3.43
N ASN A 124 -10.77 2.73 -3.48
CA ASN A 124 -11.71 3.03 -4.56
C ASN A 124 -12.17 4.51 -4.55
N GLU A 125 -12.37 5.11 -3.36
CA GLU A 125 -12.66 6.55 -3.24
C GLU A 125 -11.50 7.40 -3.76
N ASN A 126 -10.26 7.07 -3.39
CA ASN A 126 -9.07 7.76 -3.84
C ASN A 126 -8.84 7.59 -5.35
N ALA A 127 -9.09 6.41 -5.91
CA ALA A 127 -9.02 6.21 -7.36
C ALA A 127 -10.02 7.11 -8.12
N LYS A 128 -11.24 7.23 -7.61
CA LYS A 128 -12.25 8.16 -8.15
C LYS A 128 -11.82 9.61 -8.03
N LEU A 129 -11.27 10.01 -6.87
CA LEU A 129 -10.74 11.36 -6.61
C LEU A 129 -9.67 11.74 -7.64
N ASN A 130 -8.84 10.77 -8.02
CA ASN A 130 -7.76 10.93 -9.00
C ASN A 130 -8.20 10.72 -10.46
N GLY A 131 -9.48 10.44 -10.71
CA GLY A 131 -10.01 10.21 -12.06
C GLY A 131 -9.48 8.94 -12.73
N LEU A 132 -8.97 7.99 -11.94
CA LEU A 132 -8.44 6.73 -12.47
C LEU A 132 -9.60 5.76 -12.78
N THR A 133 -9.71 5.38 -14.05
CA THR A 133 -10.78 4.47 -14.52
C THR A 133 -10.28 3.05 -14.75
N ASN A 134 -8.96 2.84 -14.68
CA ASN A 134 -8.30 1.57 -14.92
C ASN A 134 -7.79 0.90 -13.63
N CYS A 135 -8.20 1.39 -12.45
CA CYS A 135 -7.95 0.74 -11.15
C CYS A 135 -9.25 0.13 -10.62
N GLU A 136 -9.14 -1.05 -10.04
CA GLU A 136 -10.23 -1.73 -9.33
C GLU A 136 -9.67 -2.37 -8.06
N PHE A 137 -10.18 -1.95 -6.90
CA PHE A 137 -9.75 -2.49 -5.61
C PHE A 137 -10.83 -3.40 -5.05
N ILE A 138 -10.44 -4.62 -4.64
CA ILE A 138 -11.33 -5.72 -4.28
C ILE A 138 -10.98 -6.22 -2.88
N ALA A 139 -11.98 -6.28 -2.00
CA ALA A 139 -11.82 -6.81 -0.65
C ALA A 139 -11.83 -8.34 -0.66
N GLY A 140 -10.86 -8.95 -0.02
CA GLY A 140 -10.85 -10.38 0.21
C GLY A 140 -9.46 -11.01 0.27
N ASP A 141 -9.49 -12.30 0.50
CA ASP A 141 -8.30 -13.14 0.49
C ASP A 141 -7.73 -13.25 -0.93
N VAL A 142 -6.43 -12.99 -1.08
CA VAL A 142 -5.73 -12.94 -2.37
C VAL A 142 -5.96 -14.22 -3.18
N ALA A 143 -5.81 -15.40 -2.55
CA ALA A 143 -5.90 -16.69 -3.24
C ALA A 143 -7.32 -16.98 -3.73
N LYS A 144 -8.33 -16.41 -3.08
CA LYS A 144 -9.74 -16.55 -3.49
C LYS A 144 -10.10 -15.56 -4.58
N VAL A 145 -9.84 -14.26 -4.35
CA VAL A 145 -10.20 -13.18 -5.27
C VAL A 145 -9.57 -13.39 -6.64
N VAL A 146 -8.26 -13.73 -6.70
CA VAL A 146 -7.56 -13.91 -7.99
C VAL A 146 -8.15 -15.03 -8.84
N LYS A 147 -8.70 -16.08 -8.23
CA LYS A 147 -9.35 -17.18 -8.97
C LYS A 147 -10.61 -16.76 -9.71
N ASP A 148 -11.30 -15.75 -9.17
CA ASP A 148 -12.57 -15.26 -9.73
C ASP A 148 -12.36 -14.13 -10.75
N LEU A 149 -11.13 -13.59 -10.85
CA LEU A 149 -10.79 -12.57 -11.85
C LEU A 149 -10.70 -13.17 -13.25
N LYS A 150 -11.25 -12.45 -14.23
CA LYS A 150 -11.19 -12.83 -15.64
C LYS A 150 -9.80 -12.61 -16.25
N ASP A 151 -9.14 -11.54 -15.83
CA ASP A 151 -7.83 -11.18 -16.30
C ASP A 151 -6.76 -11.94 -15.51
N LYS A 152 -5.65 -12.27 -16.19
CA LYS A 152 -4.45 -12.81 -15.55
C LYS A 152 -3.40 -11.71 -15.43
N PRO A 153 -2.57 -11.73 -14.37
CA PRO A 153 -1.52 -10.73 -14.22
C PRO A 153 -0.37 -10.98 -15.19
N ASP A 154 0.07 -9.92 -15.87
CA ASP A 154 1.38 -9.89 -16.54
C ASP A 154 2.48 -9.60 -15.53
N LEU A 155 2.16 -8.78 -14.52
CA LEU A 155 3.03 -8.38 -13.42
C LEU A 155 2.25 -8.40 -12.10
N ILE A 156 2.93 -8.83 -11.03
CA ILE A 156 2.43 -8.75 -9.68
C ILE A 156 3.33 -7.82 -8.86
N ILE A 157 2.72 -6.93 -8.09
CA ILE A 157 3.38 -6.13 -7.05
C ILE A 157 2.97 -6.73 -5.71
N VAL A 158 3.92 -6.87 -4.81
CA VAL A 158 3.66 -7.29 -3.43
C VAL A 158 4.35 -6.32 -2.47
N ASP A 159 3.60 -5.81 -1.49
CA ASP A 159 4.10 -5.01 -0.37
C ASP A 159 3.58 -5.61 0.95
N PRO A 160 4.12 -6.77 1.35
CA PRO A 160 3.62 -7.50 2.50
C PRO A 160 4.04 -6.86 3.82
N PRO A 161 3.39 -7.21 4.95
CA PRO A 161 3.78 -6.78 6.26
C PRO A 161 5.18 -7.30 6.67
N ARG A 162 5.76 -6.72 7.72
CA ARG A 162 7.14 -6.99 8.20
C ARG A 162 7.55 -8.47 8.34
N PRO A 163 6.67 -9.42 8.71
CA PRO A 163 7.04 -10.85 8.74
C PRO A 163 7.35 -11.46 7.38
N GLY A 164 7.00 -10.79 6.27
CA GLY A 164 7.08 -11.33 4.91
C GLY A 164 5.80 -12.08 4.51
N ILE A 165 5.90 -12.91 3.49
CA ILE A 165 4.79 -13.64 2.88
C ILE A 165 4.82 -15.10 3.37
N HIS A 166 3.67 -15.61 3.81
CA HIS A 166 3.57 -17.03 4.18
C HIS A 166 3.83 -17.93 2.95
N LYS A 167 4.51 -19.07 3.17
CA LYS A 167 4.90 -20.00 2.07
C LYS A 167 3.74 -20.44 1.19
N ASP A 168 2.58 -20.70 1.78
CA ASP A 168 1.39 -21.05 1.00
C ASP A 168 0.93 -19.90 0.11
N ALA A 169 1.03 -18.66 0.57
CA ALA A 169 0.69 -17.48 -0.22
C ALA A 169 1.71 -17.26 -1.35
N ILE A 170 3.01 -17.50 -1.11
CA ILE A 170 4.04 -17.48 -2.18
C ILE A 170 3.71 -18.50 -3.25
N ARG A 171 3.34 -19.73 -2.86
CA ARG A 171 2.93 -20.77 -3.82
C ARG A 171 1.75 -20.29 -4.67
N ASP A 172 0.73 -19.70 -4.04
CA ASP A 172 -0.46 -19.23 -4.73
C ASP A 172 -0.14 -18.06 -5.67
N ILE A 173 0.67 -17.09 -5.23
CA ILE A 173 1.17 -15.96 -6.04
C ILE A 173 1.93 -16.48 -7.27
N CYS A 174 2.84 -17.43 -7.09
CA CYS A 174 3.58 -18.05 -8.21
C CYS A 174 2.65 -18.81 -9.17
N GLY A 175 1.56 -19.37 -8.64
CA GLY A 175 0.52 -20.08 -9.38
C GLY A 175 -0.35 -19.16 -10.26
N PHE A 176 -0.41 -17.86 -10.01
CA PHE A 176 -1.17 -16.91 -10.85
C PHE A 176 -0.55 -16.70 -12.24
N GLY A 177 0.71 -17.07 -12.41
CA GLY A 177 1.34 -17.18 -13.71
C GLY A 177 1.99 -15.92 -14.26
N ALA A 178 2.11 -14.85 -13.47
CA ALA A 178 2.83 -13.64 -13.86
C ALA A 178 4.30 -13.99 -14.19
N LYS A 179 4.83 -13.34 -15.23
CA LYS A 179 6.25 -13.47 -15.57
C LYS A 179 7.15 -12.59 -14.72
N GLU A 180 6.62 -11.53 -14.19
CA GLU A 180 7.36 -10.53 -13.43
C GLU A 180 6.69 -10.27 -12.08
N ILE A 181 7.52 -10.10 -11.04
CA ILE A 181 7.07 -9.68 -9.70
C ILE A 181 7.95 -8.52 -9.25
N VAL A 182 7.34 -7.47 -8.73
CA VAL A 182 8.02 -6.40 -8.00
C VAL A 182 7.66 -6.56 -6.52
N TYR A 183 8.66 -6.89 -5.72
CA TYR A 183 8.53 -7.05 -4.28
C TYR A 183 9.06 -5.79 -3.58
N ILE A 184 8.23 -5.13 -2.81
CA ILE A 184 8.60 -4.01 -1.93
C ILE A 184 8.64 -4.57 -0.51
N SER A 185 9.69 -4.29 0.25
CA SER A 185 9.87 -4.85 1.58
C SER A 185 10.44 -3.84 2.56
N CYS A 186 9.77 -3.66 3.68
CA CYS A 186 10.27 -2.89 4.82
C CYS A 186 11.20 -3.69 5.75
N ASN A 187 11.47 -4.97 5.43
CA ASN A 187 12.33 -5.84 6.23
C ASN A 187 13.21 -6.75 5.35
N PRO A 188 14.47 -6.38 5.09
CA PRO A 188 15.36 -7.17 4.26
C PRO A 188 15.60 -8.60 4.76
N LYS A 189 15.41 -8.87 6.05
CA LYS A 189 15.63 -10.21 6.62
C LYS A 189 14.51 -11.19 6.22
N SER A 190 13.25 -10.78 6.31
CA SER A 190 12.13 -11.61 5.82
C SER A 190 12.15 -11.72 4.29
N LEU A 191 12.49 -10.63 3.59
CA LEU A 191 12.64 -10.62 2.15
C LEU A 191 13.58 -11.73 1.65
N VAL A 192 14.76 -11.89 2.26
CA VAL A 192 15.72 -12.93 1.85
C VAL A 192 15.12 -14.33 1.97
N VAL A 193 14.32 -14.59 2.99
CA VAL A 193 13.62 -15.88 3.16
C VAL A 193 12.63 -16.10 2.03
N ASP A 194 11.80 -15.09 1.75
CA ASP A 194 10.78 -15.17 0.70
C ASP A 194 11.40 -15.32 -0.69
N LEU A 195 12.54 -14.65 -0.95
CA LEU A 195 13.28 -14.77 -2.22
C LEU A 195 13.79 -16.20 -2.47
N VAL A 196 14.16 -16.94 -1.41
CA VAL A 196 14.52 -18.36 -1.55
C VAL A 196 13.33 -19.19 -2.00
N ASP A 197 12.14 -18.91 -1.44
CA ASP A 197 10.92 -19.62 -1.83
C ASP A 197 10.52 -19.26 -3.28
N PHE A 198 10.55 -17.95 -3.67
CA PHE A 198 10.30 -17.53 -5.06
C PHE A 198 11.26 -18.19 -6.06
N LYS A 199 12.55 -18.32 -5.70
CA LYS A 199 13.54 -19.01 -6.52
C LYS A 199 13.17 -20.47 -6.72
N GLY A 200 12.60 -21.15 -5.70
CA GLY A 200 12.09 -22.50 -5.80
C GLY A 200 10.97 -22.67 -6.85
N TYR A 201 10.26 -21.58 -7.18
CA TYR A 201 9.23 -21.54 -8.24
C TYR A 201 9.75 -20.98 -9.57
N GLY A 202 11.06 -20.86 -9.75
CA GLY A 202 11.70 -20.50 -11.01
C GLY A 202 11.83 -18.98 -11.24
N TYR A 203 11.61 -18.16 -10.20
CA TYR A 203 11.88 -16.73 -10.30
C TYR A 203 13.34 -16.41 -9.99
N GLU A 204 13.94 -15.53 -10.78
CA GLU A 204 15.30 -15.04 -10.58
C GLU A 204 15.30 -13.55 -10.26
N ILE A 205 16.23 -13.13 -9.40
CA ILE A 205 16.43 -11.72 -9.07
C ILE A 205 17.06 -11.01 -10.25
N LYS A 206 16.37 -10.02 -10.80
CA LYS A 206 16.88 -9.20 -11.90
C LYS A 206 17.44 -7.87 -11.46
N MET A 207 16.77 -7.21 -10.52
CA MET A 207 17.14 -5.89 -10.00
C MET A 207 16.88 -5.82 -8.50
N VAL A 208 17.71 -5.10 -7.79
CA VAL A 208 17.55 -4.78 -6.37
C VAL A 208 17.91 -3.32 -6.13
N LYS A 209 17.10 -2.61 -5.39
CA LYS A 209 17.42 -1.25 -4.93
C LYS A 209 16.91 -1.04 -3.52
N CYS A 210 17.77 -0.49 -2.67
CA CYS A 210 17.43 -0.11 -1.29
C CYS A 210 17.24 1.38 -1.19
N MET A 211 16.39 1.81 -0.26
CA MET A 211 16.27 3.21 0.10
C MET A 211 16.08 3.37 1.61
N ASP A 212 16.57 4.50 2.12
CA ASP A 212 16.40 4.90 3.51
C ASP A 212 15.11 5.73 3.65
N MET A 213 14.03 5.07 4.03
CA MET A 213 12.72 5.71 4.26
C MET A 213 12.69 6.48 5.57
N PHE A 214 13.42 5.99 6.58
CA PHE A 214 13.43 6.53 7.93
C PHE A 214 14.86 6.73 8.43
N PRO A 215 15.53 7.84 8.00
CA PRO A 215 16.92 8.13 8.37
C PRO A 215 17.15 8.07 9.87
N ASN A 216 18.33 7.57 10.27
CA ASN A 216 18.74 7.33 11.65
C ASN A 216 17.98 6.19 12.37
N THR A 217 17.32 5.31 11.63
CA THR A 217 16.72 4.08 12.13
C THR A 217 17.37 2.86 11.45
N PRO A 218 17.22 1.64 11.99
CA PRO A 218 17.73 0.42 11.35
C PRO A 218 16.82 -0.07 10.20
N HIS A 219 15.82 0.70 9.81
CA HIS A 219 14.85 0.31 8.79
C HIS A 219 15.36 0.69 7.39
N CYS A 220 15.22 -0.26 6.46
CA CYS A 220 15.58 -0.08 5.07
C CYS A 220 14.48 -0.66 4.19
N GLU A 221 13.95 0.16 3.29
CA GLU A 221 13.06 -0.31 2.25
C GLU A 221 13.88 -0.92 1.12
N THR A 222 13.41 -2.05 0.61
CA THR A 222 14.09 -2.77 -0.47
C THR A 222 13.10 -3.14 -1.55
N VAL A 223 13.37 -2.71 -2.77
CA VAL A 223 12.58 -3.09 -3.95
C VAL A 223 13.36 -4.12 -4.74
N VAL A 224 12.71 -5.24 -5.07
CA VAL A 224 13.30 -6.33 -5.85
C VAL A 224 12.42 -6.62 -7.06
N LYS A 225 13.02 -6.69 -8.25
CA LYS A 225 12.37 -7.22 -9.44
C LYS A 225 12.76 -8.68 -9.63
N LEU A 226 11.75 -9.54 -9.72
CA LEU A 226 11.87 -10.96 -10.01
C LEU A 226 11.32 -11.25 -11.41
N ILE A 227 11.97 -12.15 -12.14
CA ILE A 227 11.55 -12.57 -13.49
C ILE A 227 11.56 -14.10 -13.54
N ARG A 228 10.53 -14.66 -14.18
CA ARG A 228 10.45 -16.08 -14.52
C ARG A 228 10.38 -16.22 -16.04
N GLU A 229 11.32 -16.99 -16.61
CA GLU A 229 11.35 -17.35 -18.03
C GLU A 229 10.30 -18.40 -18.43
#